data_077d9352e10dd4d592309521392c2d6b
#
_entry.id   077d9352e10dd4d592309521392c2d6b
#
_cell.length_a   1.000
_cell.length_b   1.000
_cell.length_c   1.000
_cell.angle_alpha   90.00
_cell.angle_beta   90.00
_cell.angle_gamma   90.00
#
_symmetry.space_group_name_H-M   'P 1'
#
loop_
_entity.id
_entity.type
_entity.pdbx_description
1 polymer ?
#
loop_
_entity_poly.entity_id
_entity_poly.type
_entity_poly.pdbx_seq_one_letter_code
_entity_poly.pdbx_strand_id
1 'polypeptide(L)'
;MKWHRQMCKNGNLYVLMKDEAIVGGAIMFEDEKDVDIVYVGRIFVDALQYRKGYGKESMQQIEKVDVENHILRLETLVSNQRTNSFYPKCGYEEMYRDEESVYYQKVLG
;
A
#
# COMPACT_ATOMS: atom_id res chain seq x y z
N MET A 1 7.30 -12.80 6.86
CA MET A 1 7.51 -11.37 6.54
C MET A 1 6.71 -10.51 7.48
N LYS A 2 7.28 -9.40 7.91
CA LYS A 2 6.60 -8.44 8.77
C LYS A 2 6.91 -7.01 8.36
N TRP A 3 5.90 -6.14 8.48
CA TRP A 3 6.09 -4.71 8.33
C TRP A 3 6.60 -4.10 9.63
N HIS A 4 7.62 -3.24 9.52
CA HIS A 4 8.21 -2.52 10.64
C HIS A 4 8.10 -1.03 10.39
N ARG A 5 7.56 -0.31 11.36
CA ARG A 5 7.42 1.13 11.27
C ARG A 5 8.75 1.83 11.52
N GLN A 6 9.09 2.76 10.64
CA GLN A 6 10.25 3.64 10.79
C GLN A 6 9.77 5.08 10.92
N MET A 7 10.42 5.84 11.77
CA MET A 7 10.11 7.27 11.90
C MET A 7 10.58 8.00 10.65
N CYS A 8 9.70 8.82 10.08
CA CYS A 8 10.00 9.60 8.90
C CYS A 8 9.49 11.04 9.10
N LYS A 9 10.25 12.01 8.58
CA LYS A 9 9.97 13.43 8.78
C LYS A 9 8.61 13.86 8.23
N ASN A 10 8.18 13.30 7.09
CA ASN A 10 6.96 13.72 6.39
C ASN A 10 5.90 12.64 6.29
N GLY A 11 5.96 11.65 7.16
CA GLY A 11 5.00 10.56 7.16
C GLY A 11 5.54 9.35 7.91
N ASN A 12 4.89 8.22 7.76
CA ASN A 12 5.31 6.97 8.36
C ASN A 12 5.88 6.05 7.28
N LEU A 13 7.14 5.70 7.41
CA LEU A 13 7.79 4.72 6.55
C LEU A 13 7.64 3.34 7.19
N TYR A 14 7.19 2.38 6.41
CA TYR A 14 7.14 0.98 6.81
C TYR A 14 8.06 0.18 5.90
N VAL A 15 8.85 -0.71 6.48
CA VAL A 15 9.70 -1.63 5.72
C VAL A 15 9.21 -3.06 5.93
N LEU A 16 9.16 -3.82 4.85
CA LEU A 16 8.79 -5.22 4.89
C LEU A 16 10.07 -6.05 4.98
N MET A 17 10.18 -6.80 6.07
CA MET A 17 11.39 -7.60 6.37
C MET A 17 11.10 -9.08 6.22
N LYS A 18 12.04 -9.79 5.63
CA LYS A 18 12.06 -11.25 5.60
C LYS A 18 13.49 -11.72 5.84
N ASP A 19 13.69 -12.54 6.88
CA ASP A 19 14.99 -13.10 7.23
C ASP A 19 16.11 -12.03 7.31
N GLU A 20 15.80 -10.92 8.00
CA GLU A 20 16.69 -9.77 8.19
C GLU A 20 16.99 -8.95 6.94
N ALA A 21 16.34 -9.26 5.81
CA ALA A 21 16.49 -8.50 4.57
C ALA A 21 15.24 -7.64 4.32
N ILE A 22 15.44 -6.44 3.79
CA ILE A 22 14.34 -5.58 3.37
C ILE A 22 13.85 -6.06 2.00
N VAL A 23 12.59 -6.48 1.92
CA VAL A 23 11.98 -6.99 0.68
C VAL A 23 10.84 -6.10 0.18
N GLY A 24 10.53 -5.03 0.88
CA GLY A 24 9.53 -4.08 0.45
C GLY A 24 9.53 -2.83 1.30
N GLY A 25 8.73 -1.87 0.90
CA GLY A 25 8.56 -0.63 1.64
C GLY A 25 7.26 0.06 1.29
N ALA A 26 6.78 0.89 2.21
CA ALA A 26 5.58 1.69 2.01
C ALA A 26 5.70 2.99 2.78
N ILE A 27 5.25 4.09 2.18
CA ILE A 27 5.16 5.38 2.86
C ILE A 27 3.68 5.73 2.98
N MET A 28 3.23 5.97 4.22
CA MET A 28 1.82 6.21 4.51
C MET A 28 1.63 7.59 5.13
N PHE A 29 0.54 8.27 4.73
CA PHE A 29 0.20 9.60 5.23
C PHE A 29 -1.26 9.62 5.67
N GLU A 30 -1.54 10.19 6.84
CA GLU A 30 -2.91 10.41 7.28
C GLU A 30 -3.48 11.63 6.56
N ASP A 31 -4.78 11.58 6.25
CA ASP A 31 -5.48 12.75 5.69
C ASP A 31 -5.61 13.80 6.78
N GLU A 32 -5.32 15.07 6.44
CA GLU A 32 -5.36 16.18 7.39
C GLU A 32 -6.78 16.48 7.90
N LYS A 33 -7.79 16.15 7.12
CA LYS A 33 -9.18 16.47 7.44
C LYS A 33 -9.99 15.28 7.93
N ASP A 34 -9.57 14.06 7.62
CA ASP A 34 -10.31 12.86 7.97
C ASP A 34 -9.36 11.78 8.47
N VAL A 35 -9.39 11.53 9.78
CA VAL A 35 -8.52 10.56 10.43
C VAL A 35 -8.78 9.11 10.00
N ASP A 36 -9.94 8.85 9.39
CA ASP A 36 -10.26 7.52 8.90
C ASP A 36 -9.55 7.18 7.59
N ILE A 37 -8.96 8.17 6.91
CA ILE A 37 -8.32 7.99 5.63
C ILE A 37 -6.81 8.00 5.77
N VAL A 38 -6.15 6.96 5.24
CA VAL A 38 -4.69 6.92 5.12
C VAL A 38 -4.33 6.76 3.63
N TYR A 39 -3.36 7.54 3.19
CA TYR A 39 -2.83 7.47 1.84
C TYR A 39 -1.53 6.70 1.82
N VAL A 40 -1.42 5.75 0.91
CA VAL A 40 -0.15 5.08 0.63
C VAL A 40 0.52 5.85 -0.49
N GLY A 41 1.55 6.62 -0.16
CA GLY A 41 2.28 7.42 -1.14
C GLY A 41 3.11 6.57 -2.07
N ARG A 42 3.78 5.57 -1.51
CA ARG A 42 4.53 4.59 -2.29
C ARG A 42 4.48 3.25 -1.57
N ILE A 43 4.32 2.19 -2.35
CA ILE A 43 4.43 0.83 -1.84
C ILE A 43 5.13 -0.01 -2.90
N PHE A 44 6.10 -0.83 -2.45
CA PHE A 44 6.75 -1.78 -3.33
C PHE A 44 7.07 -3.06 -2.57
N VAL A 45 7.07 -4.16 -3.29
CA VAL A 45 7.50 -5.46 -2.78
C VAL A 45 8.45 -6.03 -3.82
N ASP A 46 9.54 -6.63 -3.35
CA ASP A 46 10.54 -7.23 -4.22
C ASP A 46 9.89 -8.19 -5.22
N ALA A 47 10.30 -8.13 -6.49
CA ALA A 47 9.70 -8.93 -7.55
C ALA A 47 9.76 -10.42 -7.28
N LEU A 48 10.81 -10.90 -6.62
CA LEU A 48 10.93 -12.31 -6.24
C LEU A 48 9.83 -12.72 -5.28
N GLN A 49 9.47 -11.85 -4.33
CA GLN A 49 8.40 -12.13 -3.38
C GLN A 49 7.03 -12.13 -4.07
N TYR A 50 6.82 -11.26 -5.05
CA TYR A 50 5.62 -11.28 -5.87
C TYR A 50 5.46 -12.62 -6.59
N ARG A 51 6.53 -13.13 -7.18
CA ARG A 51 6.51 -14.41 -7.90
C ARG A 51 6.17 -15.58 -6.99
N LYS A 52 6.46 -15.47 -5.69
CA LYS A 52 6.12 -16.47 -4.69
C LYS A 52 4.71 -16.31 -4.13
N GLY A 53 3.94 -15.33 -4.62
CA GLY A 53 2.57 -15.09 -4.16
C GLY A 53 2.45 -14.27 -2.88
N TYR A 54 3.53 -13.66 -2.42
CA TYR A 54 3.51 -12.90 -1.17
C TYR A 54 3.00 -11.47 -1.30
N GLY A 55 2.77 -10.99 -2.52
CA GLY A 55 2.29 -9.62 -2.74
C GLY A 55 0.94 -9.36 -2.07
N LYS A 56 -0.02 -10.26 -2.29
CA LYS A 56 -1.36 -10.13 -1.69
C LYS A 56 -1.31 -10.20 -0.17
N GLU A 57 -0.52 -11.12 0.38
CA GLU A 57 -0.32 -11.24 1.82
C GLU A 57 0.28 -9.97 2.40
N SER A 58 1.27 -9.39 1.72
CA SER A 58 1.90 -8.13 2.15
C SER A 58 0.89 -6.99 2.20
N MET A 59 0.00 -6.88 1.20
CA MET A 59 -1.05 -5.87 1.20
C MET A 59 -2.02 -6.08 2.35
N GLN A 60 -2.42 -7.31 2.61
CA GLN A 60 -3.31 -7.61 3.74
C GLN A 60 -2.68 -7.25 5.07
N GLN A 61 -1.38 -7.43 5.21
CA GLN A 61 -0.67 -7.08 6.44
C GLN A 61 -0.53 -5.56 6.61
N ILE A 62 -0.21 -4.81 5.55
CA ILE A 62 -0.08 -3.36 5.65
C ILE A 62 -1.41 -2.69 6.00
N GLU A 63 -2.52 -3.27 5.58
CA GLU A 63 -3.85 -2.79 5.91
C GLU A 63 -4.16 -2.86 7.41
N LYS A 64 -3.41 -3.65 8.16
CA LYS A 64 -3.61 -3.87 9.60
C LYS A 64 -2.64 -3.10 10.49
N VAL A 65 -1.67 -2.39 9.93
CA VAL A 65 -0.67 -1.72 10.76
C VAL A 65 -1.19 -0.47 11.44
N ASP A 66 -2.25 0.13 10.92
CA ASP A 66 -2.91 1.25 11.57
C ASP A 66 -4.40 0.95 11.69
N VAL A 67 -4.80 0.46 12.86
CA VAL A 67 -6.18 0.03 13.12
C VAL A 67 -7.16 1.19 13.29
N GLU A 68 -6.67 2.41 13.43
CA GLU A 68 -7.52 3.58 13.58
C GLU A 68 -8.04 4.08 12.23
N ASN A 69 -7.35 3.76 11.14
CA ASN A 69 -7.77 4.14 9.80
C ASN A 69 -8.69 3.07 9.22
N HIS A 70 -9.81 3.49 8.65
CA HIS A 70 -10.81 2.60 8.06
C HIS A 70 -10.80 2.61 6.53
N ILE A 71 -10.14 3.60 5.94
CA ILE A 71 -10.09 3.76 4.47
C ILE A 71 -8.65 3.91 4.05
N LEU A 72 -8.21 3.03 3.16
CA LEU A 72 -6.88 3.09 2.58
C LEU A 72 -6.99 3.53 1.12
N ARG A 73 -6.25 4.57 0.75
CA ARG A 73 -6.19 5.09 -0.61
C ARG A 73 -4.79 5.02 -1.15
N LEU A 74 -4.67 4.67 -2.41
CA LEU A 74 -3.38 4.61 -3.08
C LEU A 74 -3.53 4.99 -4.55
N GLU A 75 -2.41 5.31 -5.18
CA GLU A 75 -2.39 5.58 -6.61
C GLU A 75 -1.28 4.79 -7.28
N THR A 76 -1.45 4.53 -8.56
CA THR A 76 -0.42 3.94 -9.39
C THR A 76 -0.49 4.53 -10.79
N LEU A 77 0.59 4.39 -11.56
CA LEU A 77 0.62 4.90 -12.92
C LEU A 77 -0.34 4.12 -13.82
N VAL A 78 -1.03 4.83 -14.71
CA VAL A 78 -1.91 4.21 -15.71
C VAL A 78 -1.14 3.17 -16.53
N SER A 79 0.13 3.45 -16.82
CA SER A 79 0.98 2.56 -17.63
C SER A 79 1.41 1.29 -16.90
N ASN A 80 1.22 1.21 -15.58
CA ASN A 80 1.65 0.05 -14.81
C ASN A 80 0.56 -1.02 -14.80
N GLN A 81 0.61 -1.90 -15.81
CA GLN A 81 -0.38 -2.97 -15.97
C GLN A 81 -0.39 -3.95 -14.80
N ARG A 82 0.76 -4.19 -14.20
CA ARG A 82 0.91 -5.13 -13.09
C ARG A 82 0.14 -4.67 -11.86
N THR A 83 0.32 -3.42 -11.43
CA THR A 83 -0.38 -2.89 -10.26
C THR A 83 -1.87 -2.67 -10.54
N ASN A 84 -2.23 -2.23 -11.75
CA ASN A 84 -3.62 -2.06 -12.12
C ASN A 84 -4.39 -3.39 -12.22
N SER A 85 -3.69 -4.50 -12.39
CA SER A 85 -4.27 -5.83 -12.28
C SER A 85 -4.29 -6.33 -10.84
N PHE A 86 -3.27 -5.98 -10.08
CA PHE A 86 -3.07 -6.48 -8.72
C PHE A 86 -4.01 -5.86 -7.68
N TYR A 87 -4.16 -4.54 -7.69
CA TYR A 87 -4.96 -3.87 -6.66
C TYR A 87 -6.43 -4.29 -6.66
N PRO A 88 -7.11 -4.42 -7.81
CA PRO A 88 -8.47 -4.96 -7.80
C PRO A 88 -8.57 -6.37 -7.21
N LYS A 89 -7.55 -7.22 -7.43
CA LYS A 89 -7.51 -8.57 -6.84
C LYS A 89 -7.36 -8.55 -5.32
N CYS A 90 -6.83 -7.44 -4.79
CA CYS A 90 -6.69 -7.25 -3.34
C CYS A 90 -7.92 -6.58 -2.72
N GLY A 91 -8.96 -6.33 -3.51
CA GLY A 91 -10.20 -5.73 -3.02
C GLY A 91 -10.27 -4.22 -3.15
N TYR A 92 -9.34 -3.60 -3.87
CA TYR A 92 -9.35 -2.16 -4.10
C TYR A 92 -10.27 -1.81 -5.25
N GLU A 93 -11.00 -0.70 -5.10
CA GLU A 93 -11.88 -0.17 -6.14
C GLU A 93 -11.25 1.07 -6.76
N GLU A 94 -11.31 1.16 -8.08
CA GLU A 94 -10.88 2.35 -8.79
C GLU A 94 -11.88 3.47 -8.50
N MET A 95 -11.39 4.58 -7.96
CA MET A 95 -12.21 5.75 -7.66
C MET A 95 -12.27 6.70 -8.84
N TYR A 96 -11.11 6.89 -9.48
CA TYR A 96 -10.96 7.88 -10.51
C TYR A 96 -9.60 7.68 -11.17
N ARG A 97 -9.47 8.16 -12.42
CA ARG A 97 -8.17 8.18 -13.10
C ARG A 97 -8.02 9.45 -13.92
N ASP A 98 -6.78 9.86 -14.08
CA ASP A 98 -6.42 10.92 -15.01
C ASP A 98 -5.48 10.35 -16.08
N GLU A 99 -4.79 11.22 -16.82
CA GLU A 99 -3.90 10.79 -17.90
C GLU A 99 -2.67 10.02 -17.40
N GLU A 100 -2.27 10.22 -16.14
CA GLU A 100 -1.05 9.66 -15.59
C GLU A 100 -1.29 8.58 -14.54
N SER A 101 -2.34 8.74 -13.73
CA SER A 101 -2.52 7.93 -12.53
C SER A 101 -3.93 7.35 -12.43
N VAL A 102 -4.01 6.20 -11.75
CA VAL A 102 -5.25 5.56 -11.33
C VAL A 102 -5.30 5.60 -9.81
N TYR A 103 -6.42 6.01 -9.24
CA TYR A 103 -6.60 6.14 -7.80
C TYR A 103 -7.54 5.06 -7.30
N TYR A 104 -7.08 4.31 -6.30
CA TYR A 104 -7.80 3.18 -5.72
C TYR A 104 -8.12 3.41 -4.26
N GLN A 105 -9.18 2.79 -3.78
CA GLN A 105 -9.61 2.85 -2.40
C GLN A 105 -10.08 1.49 -1.92
N LYS A 106 -9.84 1.21 -0.65
CA LYS A 106 -10.40 0.05 0.04
C LYS A 106 -10.90 0.46 1.42
N VAL A 107 -12.12 0.09 1.74
CA VAL A 107 -12.68 0.29 3.07
C VAL A 107 -12.31 -0.92 3.93
N LEU A 108 -11.64 -0.68 5.04
CA LEU A 108 -11.00 -1.70 5.86
C LEU A 108 -11.83 -2.19 7.05
N GLY A 109 -13.01 -1.87 7.11
CA GLY A 109 -13.76 -2.32 8.22
C GLY A 109 -15.11 -1.85 8.34
#